data_06f03d227e690fbb3ff2121a8501c3ef
#
_entry.id   06f03d227e690fbb3ff2121a8501c3ef
#
_cell.length_a   1.000
_cell.length_b   1.000
_cell.length_c   1.000
_cell.angle_alpha   90.00
_cell.angle_beta   90.00
_cell.angle_gamma   90.00
#
_symmetry.space_group_name_H-M   'P 1'
#
loop_
_entity.id
_entity.type
_entity.pdbx_description
1 polymer ?
#
loop_
_entity_poly.entity_id
_entity_poly.type
_entity_poly.pdbx_seq_one_letter_code
_entity_poly.pdbx_strand_id
1 'polypeptide(L)'
;MSARDNIFAKLRAANATPLAEPQTREYYAEMTPHWDTPALRLQHWAATMRKVKGEIVWCHKDTWTERFAEVVAEKGINNIVLPLQAEHGQSAASILQHKRPVTQITAFDRKLEDWKDELFANVDAGFTDIKAGIAHTGTLLLWPTPEQPRTMSLVPPIHIALFDTT
;
A
#
# COMPACT_ATOMS: atom_id res chain seq x y z
N MET A 1 36.79 19.92 14.48
CA MET A 1 35.30 19.91 14.56
C MET A 1 34.77 19.13 13.36
N SER A 2 33.84 18.21 13.57
CA SER A 2 33.25 17.46 12.46
C SER A 2 32.26 18.32 11.70
N ALA A 3 31.90 17.94 10.46
CA ALA A 3 30.86 18.62 9.69
C ALA A 3 29.51 18.68 10.45
N ARG A 4 29.23 17.62 11.24
CA ARG A 4 28.08 17.55 12.13
C ARG A 4 28.11 18.63 13.20
N ASP A 5 29.28 18.84 13.87
CA ASP A 5 29.40 19.83 14.94
C ASP A 5 29.21 21.24 14.39
N ASN A 6 29.71 21.51 13.19
CA ASN A 6 29.55 22.80 12.52
C ASN A 6 28.07 23.08 12.15
N ILE A 7 27.33 22.06 11.68
CA ILE A 7 25.91 22.19 11.38
C ILE A 7 25.11 22.49 12.65
N PHE A 8 25.32 21.72 13.72
CA PHE A 8 24.62 21.96 14.98
C PHE A 8 25.02 23.29 15.64
N ALA A 9 26.24 23.73 15.51
CA ALA A 9 26.66 25.05 15.99
C ALA A 9 25.93 26.17 15.26
N LYS A 10 25.80 26.10 13.93
CA LYS A 10 25.01 27.05 13.13
C LYS A 10 23.52 27.05 13.47
N LEU A 11 22.92 25.87 13.66
CA LEU A 11 21.51 25.74 14.04
C LEU A 11 21.24 26.35 15.43
N ARG A 12 22.14 26.14 16.41
CA ARG A 12 22.01 26.74 17.74
C ARG A 12 22.24 28.26 17.71
N ALA A 13 23.19 28.73 16.89
CA ALA A 13 23.47 30.17 16.74
C ALA A 13 22.33 30.95 16.04
N ALA A 14 21.48 30.25 15.28
CA ALA A 14 20.35 30.86 14.60
C ALA A 14 19.26 31.41 15.54
N ASN A 15 19.33 31.09 16.86
CA ASN A 15 18.41 31.59 17.90
C ASN A 15 16.94 31.61 17.44
N ALA A 16 16.51 30.53 16.79
CA ALA A 16 15.15 30.42 16.29
C ALA A 16 14.16 30.52 17.47
N THR A 17 13.34 31.54 17.46
CA THR A 17 12.24 31.65 18.42
C THR A 17 11.26 30.52 18.12
N PRO A 18 10.86 29.72 19.14
CA PRO A 18 9.83 28.72 18.93
C PRO A 18 8.57 29.40 18.36
N LEU A 19 8.12 28.93 17.22
CA LEU A 19 6.83 29.36 16.69
C LEU A 19 5.72 28.87 17.63
N ALA A 20 4.68 29.70 17.81
CA ALA A 20 3.48 29.23 18.50
C ALA A 20 2.94 27.99 17.76
N GLU A 21 2.50 27.01 18.52
CA GLU A 21 1.89 25.82 17.94
C GLU A 21 0.71 26.22 17.06
N PRO A 22 0.73 25.88 15.76
CA PRO A 22 -0.35 26.29 14.86
C PRO A 22 -1.64 25.59 15.26
N GLN A 23 -2.76 26.30 15.21
CA GLN A 23 -4.11 25.74 15.47
C GLN A 23 -4.58 24.85 14.30
N THR A 24 -3.79 23.85 13.99
CA THR A 24 -4.01 22.94 12.86
C THR A 24 -5.31 22.16 12.98
N ARG A 25 -5.75 21.88 14.22
CA ARG A 25 -6.97 21.08 14.46
C ARG A 25 -8.23 21.79 13.94
N GLU A 26 -8.38 23.08 14.22
CA GLU A 26 -9.52 23.88 13.77
C GLU A 26 -9.49 24.03 12.25
N TYR A 27 -8.33 24.38 11.69
CA TYR A 27 -8.15 24.47 10.24
C TYR A 27 -8.54 23.18 9.51
N TYR A 28 -8.06 22.03 9.99
CA TYR A 28 -8.40 20.75 9.36
C TYR A 28 -9.84 20.32 9.60
N ALA A 29 -10.46 20.71 10.73
CA ALA A 29 -11.87 20.44 10.97
C ALA A 29 -12.77 21.19 9.96
N GLU A 30 -12.43 22.44 9.62
CA GLU A 30 -13.16 23.22 8.61
C GLU A 30 -12.90 22.71 7.18
N MET A 31 -11.66 22.28 6.88
CA MET A 31 -11.27 21.82 5.54
C MET A 31 -11.63 20.37 5.26
N THR A 32 -11.96 19.57 6.27
CA THR A 32 -12.30 18.15 6.09
C THR A 32 -13.73 17.99 5.59
N PRO A 33 -13.94 17.38 4.42
CA PRO A 33 -15.28 17.11 3.93
C PRO A 33 -16.08 16.25 4.91
N HIS A 34 -17.32 16.63 5.14
CA HIS A 34 -18.27 15.83 5.90
C HIS A 34 -18.98 14.85 4.98
N TRP A 35 -19.19 13.65 5.50
CA TRP A 35 -19.85 12.55 4.78
C TRP A 35 -21.05 12.10 5.63
N ASP A 36 -22.24 12.15 5.08
CA ASP A 36 -23.46 11.76 5.78
C ASP A 36 -23.47 10.28 6.17
N THR A 37 -22.79 9.44 5.38
CA THR A 37 -22.68 8.00 5.67
C THR A 37 -21.30 7.46 5.30
N PRO A 38 -20.85 6.36 5.95
CA PRO A 38 -19.64 5.65 5.55
C PRO A 38 -19.67 5.19 4.07
N ALA A 39 -20.85 4.81 3.58
CA ALA A 39 -21.03 4.38 2.19
C ALA A 39 -20.75 5.51 1.20
N LEU A 40 -21.24 6.72 1.44
CA LEU A 40 -20.95 7.89 0.61
C LEU A 40 -19.45 8.24 0.63
N ARG A 41 -18.83 8.15 1.80
CA ARG A 41 -17.38 8.36 1.94
C ARG A 41 -16.60 7.35 1.09
N LEU A 42 -16.98 6.07 1.14
CA LEU A 42 -16.31 5.02 0.38
C LEU A 42 -16.55 5.18 -1.13
N GLN A 43 -17.76 5.55 -1.55
CA GLN A 43 -18.06 5.85 -2.96
C GLN A 43 -17.22 7.01 -3.50
N HIS A 44 -17.04 8.07 -2.70
CA HIS A 44 -16.20 9.20 -3.09
C HIS A 44 -14.73 8.79 -3.21
N TRP A 45 -14.21 8.03 -2.23
CA TRP A 45 -12.87 7.47 -2.30
C TRP A 45 -12.67 6.68 -3.59
N ALA A 46 -13.59 5.78 -3.90
CA ALA A 46 -13.54 4.96 -5.09
C ALA A 46 -13.60 5.77 -6.40
N ALA A 47 -14.46 6.79 -6.44
CA ALA A 47 -14.56 7.68 -7.59
C ALA A 47 -13.26 8.49 -7.81
N THR A 48 -12.63 8.93 -6.72
CA THR A 48 -11.38 9.68 -6.78
C THR A 48 -10.20 8.78 -7.19
N MET A 49 -10.13 7.56 -6.68
CA MET A 49 -9.13 6.57 -7.07
C MET A 49 -9.21 6.23 -8.57
N ARG A 50 -10.43 6.09 -9.12
CA ARG A 50 -10.62 5.84 -10.56
C ARG A 50 -10.14 6.99 -11.45
N LYS A 51 -10.16 8.25 -10.99
CA LYS A 51 -9.62 9.39 -11.74
C LYS A 51 -8.12 9.26 -11.99
N VAL A 52 -7.40 8.61 -11.08
CA VAL A 52 -5.97 8.33 -11.21
C VAL A 52 -5.68 6.93 -11.78
N LYS A 53 -6.67 6.34 -12.48
CA LYS A 53 -6.58 5.03 -13.14
C LYS A 53 -6.47 3.83 -12.18
N GLY A 54 -6.81 4.00 -10.90
CA GLY A 54 -6.95 2.88 -9.99
C GLY A 54 -8.18 2.03 -10.38
N GLU A 55 -7.97 0.74 -10.53
CA GLU A 55 -9.06 -0.21 -10.72
C GLU A 55 -9.56 -0.68 -9.36
N ILE A 56 -10.87 -0.74 -9.19
CA ILE A 56 -11.51 -1.14 -7.93
C ILE A 56 -12.42 -2.32 -8.19
N VAL A 57 -12.11 -3.39 -7.50
CA VAL A 57 -12.88 -4.64 -7.53
C VAL A 57 -13.56 -4.80 -6.17
N TRP A 58 -14.88 -4.81 -6.17
CA TRP A 58 -15.69 -5.02 -4.97
C TRP A 58 -15.89 -6.51 -4.73
N CYS A 59 -15.68 -6.95 -3.49
CA CYS A 59 -15.93 -8.33 -3.08
C CYS A 59 -16.35 -8.38 -1.61
N HIS A 60 -16.90 -9.51 -1.19
CA HIS A 60 -17.14 -9.79 0.21
C HIS A 60 -15.90 -10.38 0.87
N LYS A 61 -15.81 -10.24 2.19
CA LYS A 61 -14.71 -10.77 3.01
C LYS A 61 -14.49 -12.26 2.80
N ASP A 62 -15.56 -13.02 2.62
CA ASP A 62 -15.49 -14.48 2.45
C ASP A 62 -15.11 -14.93 1.03
N THR A 63 -15.17 -14.03 0.04
CA THR A 63 -14.96 -14.37 -1.38
C THR A 63 -13.82 -13.62 -2.04
N TRP A 64 -13.09 -12.79 -1.30
CA TRP A 64 -12.01 -11.96 -1.85
C TRP A 64 -10.88 -12.79 -2.48
N THR A 65 -10.57 -13.98 -1.92
CA THR A 65 -9.51 -14.83 -2.45
C THR A 65 -9.84 -15.35 -3.84
N GLU A 66 -11.10 -15.72 -4.07
CA GLU A 66 -11.57 -16.16 -5.39
C GLU A 66 -11.50 -15.01 -6.39
N ARG A 67 -11.98 -13.84 -5.98
CA ARG A 67 -11.90 -12.64 -6.83
C ARG A 67 -10.46 -12.21 -7.09
N PHE A 68 -9.56 -12.36 -6.12
CA PHE A 68 -8.13 -12.14 -6.30
C PHE A 68 -7.54 -13.07 -7.38
N ALA A 69 -7.86 -14.37 -7.34
CA ALA A 69 -7.39 -15.32 -8.36
C ALA A 69 -7.91 -14.99 -9.77
N GLU A 70 -9.16 -14.49 -9.87
CA GLU A 70 -9.72 -14.00 -11.14
C GLU A 70 -8.95 -12.78 -11.64
N VAL A 71 -8.65 -11.79 -10.80
CA VAL A 71 -7.86 -10.60 -11.16
C VAL A 71 -6.46 -11.00 -11.64
N VAL A 72 -5.80 -11.95 -10.96
CA VAL A 72 -4.50 -12.48 -11.38
C VAL A 72 -4.59 -13.09 -12.78
N ALA A 73 -5.68 -13.80 -13.06
CA ALA A 73 -5.93 -14.38 -14.39
C ALA A 73 -6.21 -13.30 -15.46
N GLU A 74 -7.13 -12.37 -15.17
CA GLU A 74 -7.54 -11.30 -16.07
C GLU A 74 -6.36 -10.39 -16.47
N LYS A 75 -5.43 -10.15 -15.53
CA LYS A 75 -4.23 -9.34 -15.75
C LYS A 75 -3.05 -10.12 -16.37
N GLY A 76 -3.18 -11.44 -16.55
CA GLY A 76 -2.12 -12.26 -17.10
C GLY A 76 -0.86 -12.32 -16.23
N ILE A 77 -1.03 -12.23 -14.90
CA ILE A 77 0.09 -12.26 -13.94
C ILE A 77 0.64 -13.69 -13.87
N ASN A 78 1.91 -13.84 -14.19
CA ASN A 78 2.62 -15.12 -14.18
C ASN A 78 3.53 -15.27 -12.95
N ASN A 79 4.01 -14.14 -12.40
CA ASN A 79 4.83 -14.15 -11.19
C ASN A 79 4.37 -13.03 -10.24
N ILE A 80 4.02 -13.40 -9.01
CA ILE A 80 3.53 -12.47 -8.00
C ILE A 80 4.30 -12.59 -6.69
N VAL A 81 4.70 -11.46 -6.11
CA VAL A 81 5.29 -11.44 -4.76
C VAL A 81 4.19 -11.29 -3.71
N LEU A 82 4.19 -12.22 -2.74
CA LEU A 82 3.20 -12.31 -1.67
C LEU A 82 3.86 -12.21 -0.29
N PRO A 83 3.21 -11.57 0.69
CA PRO A 83 3.65 -11.53 2.09
C PRO A 83 3.28 -12.84 2.81
N LEU A 84 4.01 -13.92 2.55
CA LEU A 84 3.67 -15.28 3.01
C LEU A 84 3.71 -15.46 4.53
N GLN A 85 4.27 -14.52 5.28
CA GLN A 85 4.23 -14.51 6.75
C GLN A 85 2.90 -13.94 7.29
N ALA A 86 2.15 -13.21 6.47
CA ALA A 86 0.87 -12.61 6.84
C ALA A 86 -0.30 -13.51 6.40
N GLU A 87 -1.40 -13.49 7.16
CA GLU A 87 -2.59 -14.30 6.93
C GLU A 87 -3.19 -14.09 5.52
N HIS A 88 -3.31 -12.84 5.10
CA HIS A 88 -3.83 -12.50 3.77
C HIS A 88 -2.91 -13.01 2.64
N GLY A 89 -1.60 -13.01 2.84
CA GLY A 89 -0.64 -13.54 1.89
C GLY A 89 -0.71 -15.07 1.79
N GLN A 90 -0.89 -15.77 2.91
CA GLN A 90 -1.10 -17.23 2.94
C GLN A 90 -2.40 -17.62 2.24
N SER A 91 -3.48 -16.89 2.50
CA SER A 91 -4.78 -17.11 1.86
C SER A 91 -4.70 -16.88 0.35
N ALA A 92 -4.02 -15.82 -0.09
CA ALA A 92 -3.74 -15.54 -1.49
C ALA A 92 -2.91 -16.65 -2.16
N ALA A 93 -1.86 -17.14 -1.48
CA ALA A 93 -1.05 -18.22 -1.98
C ALA A 93 -1.86 -19.53 -2.14
N SER A 94 -2.65 -19.87 -1.12
CA SER A 94 -3.49 -21.08 -1.13
C SER A 94 -4.46 -21.10 -2.31
N ILE A 95 -5.18 -20.01 -2.57
CA ILE A 95 -6.12 -19.95 -3.70
C ILE A 95 -5.41 -20.00 -5.05
N LEU A 96 -4.25 -19.36 -5.19
CA LEU A 96 -3.48 -19.42 -6.45
C LEU A 96 -2.95 -20.82 -6.71
N GLN A 97 -2.41 -21.50 -5.71
CA GLN A 97 -1.97 -22.90 -5.86
C GLN A 97 -3.11 -23.82 -6.31
N HIS A 98 -4.32 -23.56 -5.83
CA HIS A 98 -5.49 -24.35 -6.22
C HIS A 98 -6.05 -24.00 -7.60
N LYS A 99 -6.27 -22.70 -7.87
CA LYS A 99 -6.95 -22.23 -9.09
C LYS A 99 -6.01 -21.83 -10.22
N ARG A 100 -4.75 -21.48 -9.91
CA ARG A 100 -3.76 -20.97 -10.85
C ARG A 100 -2.38 -21.55 -10.61
N PRO A 101 -2.19 -22.88 -10.66
CA PRO A 101 -0.94 -23.53 -10.32
C PRO A 101 0.25 -23.12 -11.22
N VAL A 102 -0.02 -22.50 -12.36
CA VAL A 102 1.00 -21.96 -13.28
C VAL A 102 1.55 -20.62 -12.85
N THR A 103 0.86 -19.89 -11.93
CA THR A 103 1.35 -18.62 -11.41
C THR A 103 2.46 -18.87 -10.39
N GLN A 104 3.64 -18.35 -10.67
CA GLN A 104 4.76 -18.41 -9.74
C GLN A 104 4.49 -17.49 -8.55
N ILE A 105 4.67 -18.02 -7.35
CA ILE A 105 4.58 -17.26 -6.10
C ILE A 105 5.99 -17.02 -5.58
N THR A 106 6.36 -15.76 -5.48
CA THR A 106 7.64 -15.33 -4.93
C THR A 106 7.44 -14.83 -3.50
N ALA A 107 8.23 -15.33 -2.55
CA ALA A 107 8.24 -14.84 -1.18
C ALA A 107 9.18 -13.64 -1.03
N PHE A 108 8.83 -12.69 -0.15
CA PHE A 108 9.77 -11.66 0.28
C PHE A 108 10.45 -12.12 1.58
N ASP A 109 11.39 -13.05 1.49
CA ASP A 109 12.01 -13.77 2.62
C ASP A 109 13.53 -13.59 2.69
N ARG A 110 14.11 -12.77 1.83
CA ARG A 110 15.55 -12.50 1.70
C ARG A 110 15.82 -11.01 1.57
N LYS A 111 17.08 -10.62 1.79
CA LYS A 111 17.50 -9.23 1.65
C LYS A 111 17.31 -8.76 0.20
N LEU A 112 16.85 -7.53 0.02
CA LEU A 112 16.58 -6.98 -1.31
C LEU A 112 17.82 -7.03 -2.23
N GLU A 113 19.00 -6.78 -1.67
CA GLU A 113 20.26 -6.79 -2.39
C GLU A 113 20.56 -8.12 -3.08
N ASP A 114 20.06 -9.22 -2.53
CA ASP A 114 20.35 -10.58 -3.00
C ASP A 114 19.48 -10.99 -4.20
N TRP A 115 18.37 -10.25 -4.47
CA TRP A 115 17.42 -10.62 -5.51
C TRP A 115 16.70 -9.43 -6.19
N LYS A 116 17.23 -8.22 -6.02
CA LYS A 116 16.64 -7.02 -6.62
C LYS A 116 16.46 -7.15 -8.14
N ASP A 117 17.44 -7.74 -8.83
CA ASP A 117 17.38 -7.90 -10.28
C ASP A 117 16.22 -8.83 -10.71
N GLU A 118 15.96 -9.89 -9.93
CA GLU A 118 14.80 -10.76 -10.13
C GLU A 118 13.49 -10.00 -9.86
N LEU A 119 13.42 -9.25 -8.76
CA LEU A 119 12.24 -8.46 -8.41
C LEU A 119 11.89 -7.42 -9.48
N PHE A 120 12.89 -6.75 -10.05
CA PHE A 120 12.69 -5.74 -11.08
C PHE A 120 12.39 -6.32 -12.48
N ALA A 121 12.94 -7.48 -12.81
CA ALA A 121 12.85 -8.03 -14.16
C ALA A 121 11.77 -9.09 -14.33
N ASN A 122 11.46 -9.87 -13.29
CA ASN A 122 10.69 -11.09 -13.43
C ASN A 122 9.41 -11.12 -12.58
N VAL A 123 9.14 -10.11 -11.77
CA VAL A 123 7.92 -10.06 -10.95
C VAL A 123 6.90 -9.13 -11.60
N ASP A 124 5.73 -9.68 -11.96
CA ASP A 124 4.66 -8.96 -12.63
C ASP A 124 3.82 -8.15 -11.65
N ALA A 125 3.63 -8.65 -10.43
CA ALA A 125 2.75 -8.02 -9.44
C ALA A 125 3.24 -8.15 -8.01
N GLY A 126 2.88 -7.17 -7.18
CA GLY A 126 2.99 -7.24 -5.73
C GLY A 126 1.60 -7.20 -5.09
N PHE A 127 1.41 -7.94 -4.01
CA PHE A 127 0.17 -7.97 -3.24
C PHE A 127 0.41 -7.52 -1.81
N THR A 128 -0.38 -6.56 -1.33
CA THR A 128 -0.29 -6.04 0.05
C THR A 128 -1.68 -5.76 0.62
N ASP A 129 -1.78 -5.76 1.95
CA ASP A 129 -2.95 -5.20 2.62
C ASP A 129 -2.81 -3.68 2.80
N ILE A 130 -3.93 -3.04 3.10
CA ILE A 130 -4.05 -1.59 3.26
C ILE A 130 -4.54 -1.27 4.65
N LYS A 131 -3.84 -0.38 5.34
CA LYS A 131 -4.17 0.04 6.70
C LYS A 131 -5.39 0.96 6.75
N ALA A 132 -5.52 1.87 5.78
CA ALA A 132 -6.62 2.82 5.72
C ALA A 132 -6.72 3.47 4.32
N GLY A 133 -7.86 4.12 4.06
CA GLY A 133 -8.06 4.98 2.89
C GLY A 133 -8.38 6.41 3.30
N ILE A 134 -7.88 7.39 2.54
CA ILE A 134 -8.19 8.80 2.71
C ILE A 134 -9.21 9.19 1.64
N ALA A 135 -10.47 9.34 2.03
CA ALA A 135 -11.58 9.53 1.09
C ALA A 135 -11.44 10.81 0.27
N HIS A 136 -10.98 11.91 0.88
CA HIS A 136 -10.86 13.20 0.22
C HIS A 136 -9.93 13.16 -1.00
N THR A 137 -8.83 12.43 -0.91
CA THR A 137 -7.78 12.37 -1.94
C THR A 137 -7.77 11.07 -2.75
N GLY A 138 -8.56 10.07 -2.36
CA GLY A 138 -8.50 8.73 -2.96
C GLY A 138 -7.22 7.97 -2.62
N THR A 139 -6.51 8.34 -1.56
CA THR A 139 -5.21 7.75 -1.21
C THR A 139 -5.40 6.47 -0.40
N LEU A 140 -4.47 5.53 -0.59
CA LEU A 140 -4.29 4.35 0.25
C LEU A 140 -3.13 4.56 1.22
N LEU A 141 -3.34 4.21 2.47
CA LEU A 141 -2.30 4.19 3.50
C LEU A 141 -1.77 2.77 3.67
N LEU A 142 -0.56 2.53 3.17
CA LEU A 142 0.17 1.30 3.43
C LEU A 142 1.01 1.48 4.69
N TRP A 143 1.11 0.40 5.48
CA TRP A 143 1.95 0.37 6.68
C TRP A 143 3.00 -0.74 6.52
N PRO A 144 4.18 -0.42 5.98
CA PRO A 144 5.20 -1.42 5.72
C PRO A 144 5.67 -2.13 7.00
N THR A 145 5.83 -3.43 6.90
CA THR A 145 6.40 -4.30 7.93
C THR A 145 7.56 -5.10 7.32
N PRO A 146 8.36 -5.83 8.13
CA PRO A 146 9.37 -6.73 7.58
C PRO A 146 8.80 -7.78 6.62
N GLU A 147 7.57 -8.25 6.88
CA GLU A 147 6.88 -9.27 6.08
C GLU A 147 6.24 -8.67 4.81
N GLN A 148 5.95 -7.37 4.85
CA GLN A 148 5.34 -6.62 3.77
C GLN A 148 6.08 -5.31 3.53
N PRO A 149 7.33 -5.35 3.04
CA PRO A 149 8.12 -4.15 2.84
C PRO A 149 7.59 -3.30 1.69
N ARG A 150 7.89 -2.01 1.74
CA ARG A 150 7.42 -1.01 0.77
C ARG A 150 7.77 -1.35 -0.69
N THR A 151 8.86 -2.07 -0.91
CA THR A 151 9.28 -2.50 -2.24
C THR A 151 8.24 -3.39 -2.94
N MET A 152 7.43 -4.15 -2.19
CA MET A 152 6.36 -4.98 -2.77
C MET A 152 5.28 -4.14 -3.48
N SER A 153 5.03 -2.92 -3.03
CA SER A 153 4.04 -2.02 -3.62
C SER A 153 4.60 -1.05 -4.67
N LEU A 154 5.92 -0.90 -4.74
CA LEU A 154 6.55 0.13 -5.57
C LEU A 154 7.32 -0.42 -6.77
N VAL A 155 7.86 -1.64 -6.67
CA VAL A 155 8.75 -2.18 -7.69
C VAL A 155 7.99 -2.95 -8.78
N PRO A 156 7.11 -3.90 -8.47
CA PRO A 156 6.34 -4.59 -9.50
C PRO A 156 5.46 -3.63 -10.31
N PRO A 157 5.31 -3.86 -11.61
CA PRO A 157 4.50 -2.99 -12.48
C PRO A 157 3.01 -2.97 -12.13
N ILE A 158 2.51 -4.03 -11.46
CA ILE A 158 1.14 -4.11 -10.95
C ILE A 158 1.18 -4.21 -9.44
N HIS A 159 0.42 -3.35 -8.75
CA HIS A 159 0.20 -3.46 -7.32
C HIS A 159 -1.26 -3.81 -7.05
N ILE A 160 -1.51 -4.97 -6.44
CA ILE A 160 -2.82 -5.39 -5.96
C ILE A 160 -2.90 -5.08 -4.47
N ALA A 161 -3.86 -4.26 -4.09
CA ALA A 161 -4.05 -3.78 -2.72
C ALA A 161 -5.34 -4.34 -2.14
N LEU A 162 -5.25 -5.13 -1.07
CA LEU A 162 -6.40 -5.63 -0.32
C LEU A 162 -6.83 -4.59 0.72
N PHE A 163 -8.01 -4.03 0.56
CA PHE A 163 -8.54 -3.00 1.45
C PHE A 163 -9.83 -3.48 2.13
N ASP A 164 -9.74 -3.81 3.43
CA ASP A 164 -10.91 -4.05 4.27
C ASP A 164 -11.54 -2.70 4.65
N THR A 165 -12.81 -2.53 4.32
CA THR A 165 -13.56 -1.29 4.52
C THR A 165 -14.50 -1.33 5.71
N THR A 166 -14.47 -2.42 6.52
CA THR A 166 -15.30 -2.62 7.73
C THR A 166 -14.63 -2.09 8.99
#